data_0c8610461976805e2af8e88af2520299
#
_entry.id   0c8610461976805e2af8e88af2520299
#
_cell.length_a   1.000
_cell.length_b   1.000
_cell.length_c   1.000
_cell.angle_alpha   90.00
_cell.angle_beta   90.00
_cell.angle_gamma   90.00
#
_symmetry.space_group_name_H-M   'P 1'
#
loop_
_entity.id
_entity.type
_entity.pdbx_description
1 polymer ?
#
loop_
_entity_poly.entity_id
_entity_poly.type
_entity_poly.pdbx_seq_one_letter_code
_entity_poly.pdbx_strand_id
1 'polypeptide(L)'
;MDERVLKWLKVNKGKVFASPRNEVFKEQTRDFELSGIADDRVSVRFVGSKYLALPLYFWMFDRTLKYIQENKGRAVRLGAKLVPPYESDTVEGQIWKKPYPTGNTSYKAAPHVCDILALAGLVEYVLVLNPETRRKMQSVKLLDTK
;
A
#
# COMPACT_ATOMS: atom_id res chain seq x y z
N MET A 1 -0.63 -13.64 -6.87
CA MET A 1 -1.47 -12.61 -6.22
C MET A 1 -2.47 -13.27 -5.28
N ASP A 2 -2.62 -12.74 -4.09
CA ASP A 2 -3.58 -13.26 -3.11
C ASP A 2 -4.99 -13.21 -3.69
N GLU A 3 -5.73 -14.30 -3.61
CA GLU A 3 -7.06 -14.43 -4.21
C GLU A 3 -8.08 -13.49 -3.58
N ARG A 4 -7.95 -13.19 -2.29
CA ARG A 4 -8.86 -12.28 -1.59
C ARG A 4 -8.71 -10.86 -2.13
N VAL A 5 -7.47 -10.44 -2.39
CA VAL A 5 -7.18 -9.12 -2.96
C VAL A 5 -7.70 -9.04 -4.39
N LEU A 6 -7.42 -10.06 -5.20
CA LEU A 6 -7.86 -10.07 -6.59
C LEU A 6 -9.39 -10.05 -6.70
N LYS A 7 -10.07 -10.83 -5.88
CA LYS A 7 -11.53 -10.85 -5.83
C LYS A 7 -12.09 -9.49 -5.44
N TRP A 8 -11.51 -8.86 -4.40
CA TRP A 8 -11.94 -7.55 -3.94
C TRP A 8 -11.77 -6.50 -5.05
N LEU A 9 -10.64 -6.52 -5.76
CA LEU A 9 -10.39 -5.62 -6.88
C LEU A 9 -11.43 -5.77 -7.98
N LYS A 10 -11.72 -7.00 -8.37
CA LYS A 10 -12.70 -7.28 -9.44
C LYS A 10 -14.11 -6.82 -9.07
N VAL A 11 -14.52 -7.05 -7.82
CA VAL A 11 -15.84 -6.64 -7.33
C VAL A 11 -15.96 -5.12 -7.28
N ASN A 12 -14.85 -4.43 -6.99
CA ASN A 12 -14.85 -2.98 -6.74
C ASN A 12 -14.31 -2.16 -7.91
N LYS A 13 -14.07 -2.77 -9.06
CA LYS A 13 -13.62 -2.08 -10.28
C LYS A 13 -14.58 -0.93 -10.62
N GLY A 14 -14.02 0.23 -10.89
CA GLY A 14 -14.79 1.42 -11.25
C GLY A 14 -15.33 2.21 -10.07
N LYS A 15 -15.19 1.71 -8.86
CA LYS A 15 -15.66 2.41 -7.66
C LYS A 15 -14.62 3.39 -7.14
N VAL A 16 -15.10 4.41 -6.43
CA VAL A 16 -14.29 5.46 -5.83
C VAL A 16 -14.25 5.25 -4.32
N PHE A 17 -13.08 5.41 -3.74
CA PHE A 17 -12.85 5.22 -2.30
C PHE A 17 -12.10 6.40 -1.71
N ALA A 18 -12.40 6.71 -0.44
CA ALA A 18 -11.55 7.55 0.39
C ALA A 18 -10.44 6.66 0.98
N SER A 19 -9.25 7.23 1.15
CA SER A 19 -8.16 6.49 1.79
C SER A 19 -8.46 6.26 3.26
N PRO A 20 -8.32 5.02 3.77
CA PRO A 20 -8.44 4.75 5.20
C PRO A 20 -7.43 5.53 6.06
N ARG A 21 -6.33 6.00 5.47
CA ARG A 21 -5.34 6.83 6.16
C ARG A 21 -5.92 8.16 6.63
N ASN A 22 -6.93 8.67 5.94
CA ASN A 22 -7.55 9.96 6.31
C ASN A 22 -8.12 9.92 7.72
N GLU A 23 -8.76 8.82 8.09
CA GLU A 23 -9.34 8.66 9.42
C GLU A 23 -8.26 8.37 10.47
N VAL A 24 -7.40 7.39 10.21
CA VAL A 24 -6.41 6.92 11.19
C VAL A 24 -5.31 7.95 11.43
N PHE A 25 -4.80 8.57 10.36
CA PHE A 25 -3.66 9.49 10.41
C PHE A 25 -4.06 10.95 10.33
N LYS A 26 -5.37 11.24 10.27
CA LYS A 26 -5.90 12.60 10.14
C LYS A 26 -5.36 13.33 8.91
N GLU A 27 -5.27 12.60 7.79
CA GLU A 27 -4.84 13.15 6.50
C GLU A 27 -6.04 13.61 5.67
N GLN A 28 -5.75 14.38 4.63
CA GLN A 28 -6.73 14.81 3.63
C GLN A 28 -6.20 14.47 2.25
N THR A 29 -6.19 13.18 1.93
CA THR A 29 -5.78 12.73 0.61
C THR A 29 -6.95 12.76 -0.35
N ARG A 30 -6.67 12.81 -1.65
CA ARG A 30 -7.71 12.71 -2.67
C ARG A 30 -8.34 11.33 -2.65
N ASP A 31 -9.64 11.28 -2.92
CA ASP A 31 -10.31 10.01 -3.19
C ASP A 31 -9.70 9.38 -4.44
N PHE A 32 -9.78 8.07 -4.55
CA PHE A 32 -9.22 7.35 -5.69
C PHE A 32 -10.23 6.37 -6.29
N GLU A 33 -10.09 6.17 -7.59
CA GLU A 33 -10.92 5.25 -8.37
C GLU A 33 -10.07 4.07 -8.81
N LEU A 34 -10.62 2.86 -8.71
CA LEU A 34 -10.03 1.68 -9.34
C LEU A 34 -10.40 1.71 -10.82
N SER A 35 -9.56 2.37 -11.63
CA SER A 35 -9.89 2.72 -13.00
C SER A 35 -9.73 1.59 -13.99
N GLY A 36 -8.99 0.53 -13.65
CA GLY A 36 -8.81 -0.62 -14.52
C GLY A 36 -8.05 -1.74 -13.87
N ILE A 37 -8.27 -2.96 -14.34
CA ILE A 37 -7.55 -4.15 -13.89
C ILE A 37 -7.03 -4.87 -15.13
N ALA A 38 -5.72 -5.11 -15.17
CA ALA A 38 -5.05 -5.91 -16.19
C ALA A 38 -4.53 -7.20 -15.58
N ASP A 39 -3.82 -8.00 -16.38
CA ASP A 39 -3.32 -9.31 -15.92
C ASP A 39 -2.27 -9.19 -14.83
N ASP A 40 -1.53 -8.08 -14.77
CA ASP A 40 -0.40 -7.89 -13.86
C ASP A 40 -0.54 -6.68 -12.95
N ARG A 41 -1.62 -5.89 -13.06
CA ARG A 41 -1.74 -4.62 -12.34
C ARG A 41 -3.18 -4.16 -12.17
N VAL A 42 -3.38 -3.28 -11.20
CA VAL A 42 -4.56 -2.44 -11.09
C VAL A 42 -4.13 -0.99 -11.29
N SER A 43 -4.95 -0.20 -11.96
CA SER A 43 -4.69 1.23 -12.16
C SER A 43 -5.55 2.04 -11.20
N VAL A 44 -4.94 3.03 -10.57
CA VAL A 44 -5.59 3.91 -9.59
C VAL A 44 -5.56 5.34 -10.12
N ARG A 45 -6.72 5.97 -10.19
CA ARG A 45 -6.83 7.37 -10.62
C ARG A 45 -7.36 8.21 -9.47
N PHE A 46 -6.66 9.30 -9.16
CA PHE A 46 -7.06 10.20 -8.08
C PHE A 46 -8.06 11.22 -8.57
N VAL A 47 -9.17 11.37 -7.85
CA VAL A 47 -10.27 12.27 -8.21
C VAL A 47 -9.75 13.71 -8.19
N GLY A 48 -10.06 14.45 -9.26
CA GLY A 48 -9.62 15.83 -9.40
C GLY A 48 -8.16 16.01 -9.80
N SER A 49 -7.41 14.92 -9.98
CA SER A 49 -6.04 15.00 -10.46
C SER A 49 -6.01 15.06 -11.98
N LYS A 50 -5.11 15.88 -12.51
CA LYS A 50 -4.84 15.94 -13.96
C LYS A 50 -3.85 14.89 -14.43
N TYR A 51 -3.26 14.13 -13.51
CA TYR A 51 -2.29 13.10 -13.84
C TYR A 51 -2.98 11.82 -14.31
N LEU A 52 -2.26 11.04 -15.11
CA LEU A 52 -2.71 9.73 -15.57
C LEU A 52 -2.84 8.76 -14.39
N ALA A 53 -3.55 7.65 -14.63
CA ALA A 53 -3.70 6.61 -13.62
C ALA A 53 -2.34 6.03 -13.21
N LEU A 54 -2.21 5.74 -11.92
CA LEU A 54 -1.01 5.14 -11.35
C LEU A 54 -1.12 3.62 -11.42
N PRO A 55 -0.16 2.92 -12.05
CA PRO A 55 -0.19 1.46 -12.03
C PRO A 55 0.32 0.92 -10.70
N LEU A 56 -0.41 -0.04 -10.14
CA LEU A 56 0.03 -0.81 -8.99
C LEU A 56 0.12 -2.26 -9.42
N TYR A 57 1.34 -2.75 -9.59
CA TYR A 57 1.58 -4.12 -10.07
C TYR A 57 1.27 -5.13 -8.99
N PHE A 58 0.77 -6.29 -9.38
CA PHE A 58 0.39 -7.35 -8.43
C PHE A 58 1.57 -7.83 -7.60
N TRP A 59 2.80 -7.80 -8.14
CA TRP A 59 3.98 -8.16 -7.36
C TRP A 59 4.23 -7.21 -6.18
N MET A 60 3.74 -5.97 -6.26
CA MET A 60 3.84 -5.03 -5.14
C MET A 60 2.96 -5.47 -3.97
N PHE A 61 1.76 -5.97 -4.27
CA PHE A 61 0.87 -6.53 -3.25
C PHE A 61 1.47 -7.80 -2.64
N ASP A 62 2.04 -8.66 -3.46
CA ASP A 62 2.67 -9.91 -3.00
C ASP A 62 3.82 -9.62 -2.05
N ARG A 63 4.71 -8.70 -2.40
CA ARG A 63 5.83 -8.30 -1.53
C ARG A 63 5.36 -7.68 -0.23
N THR A 64 4.36 -6.81 -0.31
CA THR A 64 3.80 -6.12 0.86
C THR A 64 3.16 -7.13 1.82
N LEU A 65 2.30 -8.00 1.32
CA LEU A 65 1.64 -9.01 2.15
C LEU A 65 2.65 -9.97 2.77
N LYS A 66 3.63 -10.43 2.00
CA LYS A 66 4.67 -11.31 2.50
C LYS A 66 5.40 -10.67 3.67
N TYR A 67 5.80 -9.40 3.53
CA TYR A 67 6.51 -8.68 4.57
C TYR A 67 5.65 -8.50 5.82
N ILE A 68 4.39 -8.10 5.65
CA ILE A 68 3.47 -7.92 6.79
C ILE A 68 3.20 -9.25 7.48
N GLN A 69 3.03 -10.33 6.73
CA GLN A 69 2.81 -11.67 7.29
C GLN A 69 4.03 -12.18 8.05
N GLU A 70 5.23 -11.92 7.55
CA GLU A 70 6.48 -12.27 8.24
C GLU A 70 6.64 -11.51 9.57
N ASN A 71 5.95 -10.38 9.71
CA ASN A 71 5.94 -9.55 10.90
C ASN A 71 4.60 -9.61 11.64
N LYS A 72 3.88 -10.71 11.51
CA LYS A 72 2.57 -10.89 12.15
C LYS A 72 2.63 -10.51 13.63
N GLY A 73 1.64 -9.71 14.06
CA GLY A 73 1.56 -9.23 15.43
C GLY A 73 2.34 -7.95 15.69
N ARG A 74 3.10 -7.46 14.70
CA ARG A 74 3.84 -6.21 14.80
C ARG A 74 3.47 -5.26 13.67
N ALA A 75 3.46 -3.96 13.97
CA ALA A 75 3.29 -2.94 12.97
C ALA A 75 4.61 -2.67 12.23
N VAL A 76 4.53 -2.47 10.92
CA VAL A 76 5.68 -2.11 10.08
C VAL A 76 5.45 -0.74 9.47
N ARG A 77 6.50 0.06 9.35
CA ARG A 77 6.40 1.40 8.80
C ARG A 77 6.10 1.36 7.30
N LEU A 78 5.34 2.33 6.81
CA LEU A 78 5.11 2.47 5.37
C LEU A 78 6.39 2.88 4.65
N GLY A 79 7.13 3.85 5.19
CA GLY A 79 8.32 4.39 4.55
C GLY A 79 8.00 5.33 3.41
N ALA A 80 9.01 6.02 2.92
CA ALA A 80 8.85 6.95 1.81
C ALA A 80 10.09 7.05 0.92
N LYS A 81 11.16 6.34 1.27
CA LYS A 81 12.44 6.46 0.55
C LYS A 81 12.40 5.66 -0.75
N LEU A 82 12.58 6.36 -1.87
CA LEU A 82 12.47 5.79 -3.20
C LEU A 82 13.82 5.61 -3.92
N VAL A 83 14.92 5.96 -3.27
CA VAL A 83 16.27 5.83 -3.84
C VAL A 83 17.15 4.95 -2.96
N PRO A 84 18.12 4.23 -3.54
CA PRO A 84 19.03 3.40 -2.76
C PRO A 84 19.89 4.25 -1.79
N PRO A 85 20.25 3.69 -0.62
CA PRO A 85 19.84 2.38 -0.14
C PRO A 85 18.40 2.41 0.38
N TYR A 86 17.61 1.40 -0.02
CA TYR A 86 16.22 1.29 0.42
C TYR A 86 16.17 0.87 1.89
N GLU A 87 15.16 1.37 2.60
CA GLU A 87 14.93 1.01 4.00
C GLU A 87 14.20 -0.33 4.05
N SER A 88 14.93 -1.42 4.29
CA SER A 88 14.38 -2.77 4.26
C SER A 88 13.35 -3.05 5.36
N ASP A 89 13.29 -2.20 6.38
CA ASP A 89 12.31 -2.30 7.47
C ASP A 89 11.03 -1.47 7.20
N THR A 90 10.77 -1.14 5.95
CA THR A 90 9.57 -0.42 5.53
C THR A 90 8.88 -1.14 4.39
N VAL A 91 7.57 -0.90 4.24
CA VAL A 91 6.81 -1.46 3.11
C VAL A 91 7.36 -0.94 1.78
N GLU A 92 7.63 0.37 1.69
CA GLU A 92 8.16 0.95 0.45
C GLU A 92 9.52 0.33 0.08
N GLY A 93 10.39 0.13 1.07
CA GLY A 93 11.68 -0.51 0.84
C GLY A 93 11.55 -1.97 0.39
N GLN A 94 10.59 -2.69 0.92
CA GLN A 94 10.33 -4.07 0.49
C GLN A 94 9.77 -4.15 -0.93
N ILE A 95 8.95 -3.19 -1.32
CA ILE A 95 8.43 -3.13 -2.69
C ILE A 95 9.57 -2.92 -3.68
N TRP A 96 10.46 -1.96 -3.41
CA TRP A 96 11.46 -1.51 -4.38
C TRP A 96 12.85 -2.15 -4.23
N LYS A 97 13.02 -3.11 -3.32
CA LYS A 97 14.30 -3.81 -3.23
C LYS A 97 14.61 -4.52 -4.55
N LYS A 98 15.83 -4.34 -5.02
CA LYS A 98 16.25 -4.95 -6.27
C LYS A 98 16.63 -6.43 -6.10
N PRO A 99 16.38 -7.26 -7.12
CA PRO A 99 15.69 -6.93 -8.36
C PRO A 99 14.18 -6.90 -8.18
N TYR A 100 13.48 -6.07 -8.97
CA TYR A 100 12.02 -6.11 -9.04
C TYR A 100 11.58 -6.34 -10.49
N PRO A 101 10.36 -6.94 -10.69
CA PRO A 101 9.98 -7.53 -11.99
C PRO A 101 9.84 -6.55 -13.16
N THR A 102 9.59 -5.28 -12.88
CA THR A 102 9.42 -4.29 -13.95
C THR A 102 10.63 -3.37 -14.04
N GLY A 103 10.90 -2.85 -15.24
CA GLY A 103 12.01 -1.93 -15.46
C GLY A 103 11.73 -0.47 -15.10
N ASN A 104 10.66 -0.21 -14.38
CA ASN A 104 10.26 1.15 -14.05
C ASN A 104 11.17 1.79 -13.00
N THR A 105 11.25 3.12 -13.03
CA THR A 105 11.81 3.89 -11.93
C THR A 105 10.86 3.77 -10.73
N SER A 106 11.41 3.67 -9.52
CA SER A 106 10.58 3.58 -8.32
C SER A 106 9.72 4.84 -8.13
N TYR A 107 8.53 4.63 -7.62
CA TYR A 107 7.58 5.69 -7.28
C TYR A 107 6.85 5.33 -5.99
N LYS A 108 6.20 6.29 -5.36
CA LYS A 108 5.53 6.08 -4.09
C LYS A 108 4.33 5.16 -4.26
N ALA A 109 4.46 3.90 -3.88
CA ALA A 109 3.44 2.87 -4.06
C ALA A 109 2.87 2.34 -2.74
N ALA A 110 3.67 2.30 -1.67
CA ALA A 110 3.27 1.67 -0.41
C ALA A 110 1.94 2.19 0.16
N PRO A 111 1.68 3.51 0.23
CA PRO A 111 0.40 3.98 0.77
C PRO A 111 -0.79 3.49 -0.04
N HIS A 112 -0.66 3.44 -1.35
CA HIS A 112 -1.76 3.06 -2.23
C HIS A 112 -2.02 1.55 -2.20
N VAL A 113 -0.96 0.74 -2.16
CA VAL A 113 -1.08 -0.71 -1.99
C VAL A 113 -1.72 -1.01 -0.64
N CYS A 114 -1.26 -0.36 0.43
CA CYS A 114 -1.80 -0.58 1.77
C CYS A 114 -3.25 -0.09 1.91
N ASP A 115 -3.63 0.99 1.23
CA ASP A 115 -5.02 1.45 1.19
C ASP A 115 -5.95 0.35 0.66
N ILE A 116 -5.56 -0.28 -0.43
CA ILE A 116 -6.34 -1.37 -1.03
C ILE A 116 -6.39 -2.57 -0.09
N LEU A 117 -5.26 -2.95 0.49
CA LEU A 117 -5.22 -4.07 1.44
C LEU A 117 -6.07 -3.80 2.68
N ALA A 118 -6.11 -2.55 3.15
CA ALA A 118 -6.94 -2.17 4.29
C ALA A 118 -8.43 -2.21 3.93
N LEU A 119 -8.80 -1.70 2.76
CA LEU A 119 -10.19 -1.75 2.28
C LEU A 119 -10.65 -3.19 2.04
N ALA A 120 -9.74 -4.06 1.61
CA ALA A 120 -10.02 -5.48 1.43
C ALA A 120 -10.07 -6.26 2.75
N GLY A 121 -9.78 -5.62 3.88
CA GLY A 121 -9.89 -6.23 5.20
C GLY A 121 -8.72 -7.10 5.61
N LEU A 122 -7.55 -6.94 4.99
CA LEU A 122 -6.38 -7.78 5.27
C LEU A 122 -5.38 -7.14 6.22
N VAL A 123 -5.36 -5.81 6.27
CA VAL A 123 -4.42 -5.06 7.11
C VAL A 123 -5.16 -3.90 7.77
N GLU A 124 -4.54 -3.33 8.81
CA GLU A 124 -5.04 -2.11 9.43
C GLU A 124 -3.90 -1.13 9.64
N TYR A 125 -4.22 0.15 9.53
CA TYR A 125 -3.27 1.23 9.81
C TYR A 125 -3.19 1.49 11.30
N VAL A 126 -1.98 1.75 11.78
CA VAL A 126 -1.74 2.14 13.17
C VAL A 126 -0.67 3.23 13.23
N LEU A 127 -0.76 4.09 14.22
CA LEU A 127 0.30 5.06 14.53
C LEU A 127 1.19 4.46 15.59
N VAL A 128 2.50 4.38 15.30
CA VAL A 128 3.50 3.84 16.22
C VAL A 128 4.44 4.96 16.64
N LEU A 129 4.63 5.11 17.93
CA LEU A 129 5.56 6.10 18.46
C LEU A 129 6.99 5.59 18.33
N ASN A 130 7.86 6.38 17.69
CA ASN A 130 9.28 6.10 17.68
C ASN A 130 9.86 6.48 19.04
N PRO A 131 10.42 5.53 19.81
CA PRO A 131 10.90 5.82 21.16
C PRO A 131 12.09 6.79 21.20
N GLU A 132 12.87 6.87 20.12
CA GLU A 132 14.05 7.75 20.07
C GLU A 132 13.68 9.18 19.70
N THR A 133 12.87 9.35 18.65
CA THR A 133 12.50 10.68 18.12
C THR A 133 11.20 11.20 18.69
N ARG A 134 10.40 10.36 19.34
CA ARG A 134 9.05 10.62 19.83
C ARG A 134 8.07 11.05 18.73
N ARG A 135 8.42 10.79 17.48
CA ARG A 135 7.52 11.03 16.35
C ARG A 135 6.60 9.84 16.13
N LYS A 136 5.36 10.12 15.76
CA LYS A 136 4.42 9.10 15.36
C LYS A 136 4.73 8.70 13.92
N MET A 137 4.84 7.39 13.69
CA MET A 137 5.12 6.84 12.37
C MET A 137 3.90 6.13 11.84
N GLN A 138 3.55 6.43 10.58
CA GLN A 138 2.48 5.73 9.89
C GLN A 138 2.91 4.30 9.62
N SER A 139 2.14 3.36 10.15
CA SER A 139 2.48 1.95 10.12
C SER A 139 1.26 1.12 9.77
N VAL A 140 1.49 -0.12 9.41
CA VAL A 140 0.45 -1.07 9.02
C VAL A 140 0.76 -2.41 9.66
N LYS A 141 -0.27 -3.14 10.03
CA LYS A 141 -0.10 -4.50 10.55
C LYS A 141 -1.17 -5.43 9.98
N LEU A 142 -0.87 -6.73 10.02
CA LEU A 142 -1.84 -7.74 9.59
C LEU A 142 -3.08 -7.66 10.48
N LEU A 143 -4.24 -7.63 9.84
CA LEU A 143 -5.50 -7.65 10.57
C LEU A 143 -5.70 -9.05 11.14
N ASP A 144 -5.92 -9.12 12.45
CA ASP A 144 -6.12 -10.40 13.13
C ASP A 144 -7.56 -10.85 12.90
N THR A 145 -7.73 -11.73 11.92
CA THR A 145 -9.03 -12.32 11.62
C THR A 145 -9.13 -13.70 12.25
N LYS A 146 -10.09 -13.86 13.07
CA LYS A 146 -10.39 -15.17 13.66
C LYS A 146 -11.12 -16.07 12.67
#